data_e73a0591a31dd2ce5fb610baa95b065a
#
_entry.id   e73a0591a31dd2ce5fb610baa95b065a
#
_cell.length_a   1.000
_cell.length_b   1.000
_cell.length_c   1.000
_cell.angle_alpha   90.00
_cell.angle_beta   90.00
_cell.angle_gamma   90.00
#
_symmetry.space_group_name_H-M   'P 1'
#
loop_
_entity.id
_entity.type
_entity.pdbx_description
1 polymer ?
#
loop_
_entity_poly.entity_id
_entity_poly.type
_entity_poly.pdbx_seq_one_letter_code
_entity_poly.pdbx_strand_id
1 'polypeptide(L)'
;VIDAMVRCWRDGYANPASQHQPGQKARRLVEDARERMAELLGANVSGPRADRLIFTSGGTEANTLAVVGIAQGDRKAGPGQVIVSAIEHASVLEPAQHLMDLGWRVDVLGVRPDGVVRADLLAGLLRPETRLVSVMLGNHETGVLQPVAELARACRGAGIAVHTDAVQVAGKLPIDFRDLGVDALSVAAHKFGGPLGIGALLLRDGVSLEPLHFGGHQQWGI
;
A
#
# COMPACT_ATOMS: atom_id res chain seq x y z
N VAL A 1 -4.05 10.18 -21.21
CA VAL A 1 -4.33 10.65 -19.84
C VAL A 1 -5.13 11.95 -19.89
N ILE A 2 -4.56 13.04 -20.45
CA ILE A 2 -5.21 14.37 -20.49
C ILE A 2 -6.61 14.31 -21.09
N ASP A 3 -6.80 13.66 -22.22
CA ASP A 3 -8.12 13.56 -22.87
C ASP A 3 -9.15 12.82 -22.01
N ALA A 4 -8.72 11.82 -21.24
CA ALA A 4 -9.59 11.11 -20.30
C ALA A 4 -10.03 12.04 -19.16
N MET A 5 -9.11 12.84 -18.61
CA MET A 5 -9.40 13.82 -17.56
C MET A 5 -10.38 14.90 -18.08
N VAL A 6 -10.10 15.44 -19.27
CA VAL A 6 -10.99 16.45 -19.91
C VAL A 6 -12.38 15.89 -20.16
N ARG A 7 -12.51 14.64 -20.64
CA ARG A 7 -13.83 13.99 -20.80
C ARG A 7 -14.57 13.88 -19.48
N CYS A 8 -13.90 13.41 -18.42
CA CYS A 8 -14.53 13.33 -17.09
C CYS A 8 -15.04 14.68 -16.59
N TRP A 9 -14.30 15.77 -16.83
CA TRP A 9 -14.74 17.12 -16.44
C TRP A 9 -15.89 17.66 -17.29
N ARG A 10 -15.93 17.35 -18.59
CA ARG A 10 -16.99 17.81 -19.51
C ARG A 10 -18.30 17.06 -19.33
N ASP A 11 -18.25 15.80 -18.95
CA ASP A 11 -19.42 14.91 -18.85
C ASP A 11 -20.30 15.14 -17.62
N GLY A 12 -20.08 16.20 -16.90
CA GLY A 12 -20.86 16.57 -15.72
C GLY A 12 -20.36 15.88 -14.46
N TYR A 13 -19.51 16.57 -13.76
CA TYR A 13 -18.91 16.11 -12.53
C TYR A 13 -19.93 16.19 -11.37
N ALA A 14 -20.05 15.12 -10.60
CA ALA A 14 -20.93 15.07 -9.45
C ALA A 14 -20.28 14.31 -8.30
N ASN A 15 -20.74 14.53 -7.08
CA ASN A 15 -20.28 13.80 -5.92
C ASN A 15 -20.67 12.31 -6.01
N PRO A 16 -19.70 11.36 -6.03
CA PRO A 16 -19.97 9.92 -6.09
C PRO A 16 -20.80 9.38 -4.93
N ALA A 17 -20.85 10.08 -3.79
CA ALA A 17 -21.67 9.71 -2.64
C ALA A 17 -23.15 10.08 -2.80
N SER A 18 -23.50 10.94 -3.79
CA SER A 18 -24.87 11.36 -4.02
C SER A 18 -25.72 10.27 -4.68
N GLN A 19 -27.01 10.18 -4.27
CA GLN A 19 -27.93 9.16 -4.76
C GLN A 19 -28.59 9.51 -6.12
N HIS A 20 -28.49 10.76 -6.55
CA HIS A 20 -29.05 11.20 -7.84
C HIS A 20 -28.26 10.64 -9.03
N GLN A 21 -28.88 10.61 -10.21
CA GLN A 21 -28.31 10.00 -11.43
C GLN A 21 -26.89 10.45 -11.79
N PRO A 22 -26.51 11.76 -11.75
CA PRO A 22 -25.13 12.19 -11.97
C PRO A 22 -24.15 11.63 -10.94
N GLY A 23 -24.54 11.55 -9.65
CA GLY A 23 -23.71 10.98 -8.59
C GLY A 23 -23.46 9.47 -8.80
N GLN A 24 -24.50 8.73 -9.21
CA GLN A 24 -24.37 7.31 -9.54
C GLN A 24 -23.45 7.08 -10.75
N LYS A 25 -23.49 7.99 -11.77
CA LYS A 25 -22.55 7.94 -12.91
C LYS A 25 -21.11 8.16 -12.43
N ALA A 26 -20.87 9.18 -11.60
CA ALA A 26 -19.55 9.46 -11.04
C ALA A 26 -19.04 8.29 -10.19
N ARG A 27 -19.90 7.68 -9.37
CA ARG A 27 -19.55 6.47 -8.58
C ARG A 27 -19.10 5.33 -9.48
N ARG A 28 -19.85 5.01 -10.53
CA ARG A 28 -19.48 3.95 -11.48
C ARG A 28 -18.10 4.20 -12.07
N LEU A 29 -17.79 5.41 -12.51
CA LEU A 29 -16.47 5.75 -13.06
C LEU A 29 -15.34 5.51 -12.06
N VAL A 30 -15.55 5.85 -10.78
CA VAL A 30 -14.55 5.63 -9.74
C VAL A 30 -14.38 4.12 -9.45
N GLU A 31 -15.48 3.38 -9.32
CA GLU A 31 -15.41 1.94 -9.04
C GLU A 31 -14.85 1.14 -10.22
N ASP A 32 -15.22 1.46 -11.46
CA ASP A 32 -14.64 0.84 -12.67
C ASP A 32 -13.13 1.09 -12.75
N ALA A 33 -12.68 2.31 -12.41
CA ALA A 33 -11.26 2.64 -12.37
C ALA A 33 -10.52 1.86 -11.27
N ARG A 34 -11.16 1.72 -10.09
CA ARG A 34 -10.66 0.98 -8.94
C ARG A 34 -10.45 -0.49 -9.28
N GLU A 35 -11.48 -1.14 -9.83
CA GLU A 35 -11.46 -2.54 -10.21
C GLU A 35 -10.38 -2.81 -11.26
N ARG A 36 -10.35 -2.02 -12.34
CA ARG A 36 -9.33 -2.16 -13.39
C ARG A 36 -7.91 -1.99 -12.87
N MET A 37 -7.68 -1.03 -11.97
CA MET A 37 -6.35 -0.82 -11.40
C MET A 37 -5.93 -1.99 -10.51
N ALA A 38 -6.85 -2.50 -9.70
CA ALA A 38 -6.60 -3.67 -8.86
C ALA A 38 -6.31 -4.93 -9.71
N GLU A 39 -7.08 -5.15 -10.78
CA GLU A 39 -6.83 -6.25 -11.74
C GLU A 39 -5.45 -6.14 -12.40
N LEU A 40 -5.06 -4.94 -12.86
CA LEU A 40 -3.76 -4.69 -13.50
C LEU A 40 -2.59 -4.94 -12.53
N LEU A 41 -2.81 -4.81 -11.24
CA LEU A 41 -1.83 -5.12 -10.19
C LEU A 41 -1.89 -6.59 -9.74
N GLY A 42 -2.74 -7.42 -10.34
CA GLY A 42 -2.87 -8.84 -10.03
C GLY A 42 -3.67 -9.14 -8.76
N ALA A 43 -4.53 -8.22 -8.31
CA ALA A 43 -5.39 -8.43 -7.15
C ALA A 43 -6.59 -9.34 -7.45
N ASN A 44 -7.20 -9.89 -6.41
CA ASN A 44 -8.51 -10.52 -6.51
C ASN A 44 -9.59 -9.44 -6.41
N VAL A 45 -10.33 -9.20 -7.49
CA VAL A 45 -11.37 -8.15 -7.56
C VAL A 45 -12.79 -8.69 -7.41
N SER A 46 -12.98 -9.99 -7.24
CA SER A 46 -14.31 -10.61 -7.25
C SER A 46 -14.56 -11.52 -6.03
N GLY A 47 -15.85 -11.67 -5.71
CA GLY A 47 -16.29 -12.55 -4.63
C GLY A 47 -16.16 -11.94 -3.24
N PRO A 48 -16.47 -12.73 -2.20
CA PRO A 48 -16.54 -12.24 -0.82
C PRO A 48 -15.17 -11.94 -0.19
N ARG A 49 -14.09 -12.29 -0.86
CA ARG A 49 -12.70 -12.04 -0.45
C ARG A 49 -11.96 -11.18 -1.48
N ALA A 50 -12.65 -10.19 -2.04
CA ALA A 50 -12.04 -9.25 -2.95
C ALA A 50 -11.07 -8.32 -2.19
N ASP A 51 -9.90 -8.12 -2.77
CA ASP A 51 -8.93 -7.15 -2.28
C ASP A 51 -9.46 -5.73 -2.46
N ARG A 52 -8.99 -4.78 -1.67
CA ARG A 52 -9.44 -3.39 -1.69
C ARG A 52 -8.36 -2.47 -2.24
N LEU A 53 -8.69 -1.64 -3.20
CA LEU A 53 -7.80 -0.58 -3.68
C LEU A 53 -8.31 0.76 -3.17
N ILE A 54 -7.51 1.45 -2.38
CA ILE A 54 -7.80 2.75 -1.78
C ILE A 54 -7.06 3.80 -2.59
N PHE A 55 -7.77 4.76 -3.17
CA PHE A 55 -7.14 5.91 -3.82
C PHE A 55 -6.58 6.87 -2.78
N THR A 56 -5.40 7.38 -3.05
CA THR A 56 -4.68 8.35 -2.22
C THR A 56 -4.20 9.52 -3.06
N SER A 57 -3.71 10.58 -2.43
CA SER A 57 -3.12 11.74 -3.12
C SER A 57 -1.73 11.46 -3.72
N GLY A 58 -1.13 10.30 -3.41
CA GLY A 58 0.18 9.91 -3.92
C GLY A 58 0.81 8.77 -3.12
N GLY A 59 2.03 8.41 -3.48
CA GLY A 59 2.78 7.34 -2.81
C GLY A 59 3.05 7.62 -1.34
N THR A 60 3.27 8.86 -0.97
CA THR A 60 3.52 9.24 0.44
C THR A 60 2.31 8.93 1.33
N GLU A 61 1.11 9.32 0.91
CA GLU A 61 -0.11 8.98 1.66
C GLU A 61 -0.35 7.47 1.67
N ALA A 62 -0.17 6.79 0.53
CA ALA A 62 -0.33 5.35 0.45
C ALA A 62 0.62 4.61 1.41
N ASN A 63 1.90 4.99 1.45
CA ASN A 63 2.90 4.41 2.35
C ASN A 63 2.61 4.74 3.82
N THR A 64 2.23 6.00 4.13
CA THR A 64 1.85 6.37 5.51
C THR A 64 0.64 5.58 5.98
N LEU A 65 -0.38 5.47 5.13
CA LEU A 65 -1.58 4.69 5.43
C LEU A 65 -1.25 3.19 5.64
N ALA A 66 -0.35 2.63 4.82
CA ALA A 66 0.10 1.25 5.01
C ALA A 66 0.88 1.08 6.32
N VAL A 67 1.90 1.91 6.58
CA VAL A 67 2.79 1.74 7.74
C VAL A 67 2.06 2.03 9.05
N VAL A 68 1.44 3.18 9.16
CA VAL A 68 0.74 3.59 10.39
C VAL A 68 -0.60 2.87 10.54
N GLY A 69 -1.39 2.83 9.45
CA GLY A 69 -2.72 2.26 9.48
C GLY A 69 -2.74 0.77 9.77
N ILE A 70 -1.84 -0.02 9.15
CA ILE A 70 -1.76 -1.47 9.43
C ILE A 70 -1.18 -1.73 10.83
N ALA A 71 -0.10 -1.02 11.20
CA ALA A 71 0.48 -1.17 12.53
C ALA A 71 -0.56 -0.95 13.65
N GLN A 72 -1.42 0.05 13.50
CA GLN A 72 -2.45 0.43 14.46
C GLN A 72 -3.81 -0.24 14.22
N GLY A 73 -3.95 -1.09 13.22
CA GLY A 73 -5.21 -1.73 12.84
C GLY A 73 -5.88 -2.56 13.95
N ASP A 74 -5.12 -3.03 14.94
CA ASP A 74 -5.64 -3.58 16.19
C ASP A 74 -5.40 -2.61 17.35
N ARG A 75 -6.33 -1.68 17.52
CA ARG A 75 -6.28 -0.66 18.59
C ARG A 75 -6.17 -1.21 20.01
N LYS A 76 -6.62 -2.44 20.24
CA LYS A 76 -6.65 -3.05 21.59
C LYS A 76 -5.30 -3.61 22.01
N ALA A 77 -4.42 -3.85 21.07
CA ALA A 77 -3.17 -4.54 21.33
C ALA A 77 -2.01 -3.61 21.81
N GLY A 78 -2.20 -2.28 21.74
CA GLY A 78 -1.16 -1.29 22.08
C GLY A 78 0.03 -1.31 21.11
N PRO A 79 1.12 -0.57 21.45
CA PRO A 79 2.34 -0.55 20.64
C PRO A 79 2.95 -1.93 20.44
N GLY A 80 3.38 -2.22 19.23
CA GLY A 80 4.05 -3.45 18.84
C GLY A 80 5.39 -3.19 18.17
N GLN A 81 5.73 -4.02 17.16
CA GLN A 81 6.95 -3.88 16.37
C GLN A 81 6.61 -3.70 14.89
N VAL A 82 7.33 -2.79 14.25
CA VAL A 82 7.41 -2.65 12.79
C VAL A 82 8.85 -2.90 12.35
N ILE A 83 9.03 -3.61 11.24
CA ILE A 83 10.34 -3.83 10.61
C ILE A 83 10.31 -3.14 9.25
N VAL A 84 11.31 -2.29 8.97
CA VAL A 84 11.48 -1.62 7.68
C VAL A 84 12.83 -1.97 7.08
N SER A 85 12.99 -1.91 5.75
CA SER A 85 14.31 -2.09 5.16
C SER A 85 15.18 -0.83 5.34
N ALA A 86 16.50 -0.99 5.32
CA ALA A 86 17.46 0.11 5.43
C ALA A 86 17.48 1.03 4.20
N ILE A 87 16.80 0.65 3.13
CA ILE A 87 16.81 1.36 1.84
C ILE A 87 15.47 1.96 1.45
N GLU A 88 14.55 2.08 2.41
CA GLU A 88 13.22 2.64 2.18
C GLU A 88 13.27 4.13 1.80
N HIS A 89 12.25 4.55 1.07
CA HIS A 89 11.99 5.96 0.84
C HIS A 89 11.52 6.65 2.13
N ALA A 90 11.77 7.96 2.27
CA ALA A 90 11.34 8.76 3.42
C ALA A 90 9.85 8.62 3.75
N SER A 91 8.98 8.40 2.74
CA SER A 91 7.54 8.15 2.95
C SER A 91 7.20 6.84 3.71
N VAL A 92 8.19 5.97 3.94
CA VAL A 92 8.09 4.79 4.81
C VAL A 92 8.87 5.01 6.10
N LEU A 93 10.07 5.62 6.03
CA LEU A 93 10.93 5.84 7.19
C LEU A 93 10.32 6.85 8.18
N GLU A 94 9.77 7.96 7.70
CA GLU A 94 9.16 8.97 8.57
C GLU A 94 7.90 8.46 9.30
N PRO A 95 6.96 7.74 8.66
CA PRO A 95 5.90 7.05 9.36
C PRO A 95 6.39 6.01 10.40
N ALA A 96 7.45 5.28 10.10
CA ALA A 96 8.05 4.35 11.06
C ALA A 96 8.67 5.10 12.25
N GLN A 97 9.35 6.23 12.01
CA GLN A 97 9.86 7.11 13.07
C GLN A 97 8.71 7.65 13.95
N HIS A 98 7.62 8.09 13.32
CA HIS A 98 6.43 8.52 14.06
C HIS A 98 5.88 7.41 14.97
N LEU A 99 5.81 6.18 14.51
CA LEU A 99 5.43 5.05 15.37
C LEU A 99 6.40 4.86 16.53
N MET A 100 7.71 5.03 16.31
CA MET A 100 8.72 4.96 17.38
C MET A 100 8.48 6.04 18.44
N ASP A 101 8.13 7.25 18.04
CA ASP A 101 7.78 8.35 18.95
C ASP A 101 6.52 8.05 19.78
N LEU A 102 5.63 7.18 19.24
CA LEU A 102 4.44 6.66 19.94
C LEU A 102 4.75 5.40 20.80
N GLY A 103 6.01 5.03 20.96
CA GLY A 103 6.43 3.91 21.82
C GLY A 103 6.46 2.55 21.11
N TRP A 104 6.34 2.51 19.77
CA TRP A 104 6.52 1.29 18.99
C TRP A 104 7.99 0.93 18.86
N ARG A 105 8.28 -0.36 18.79
CA ARG A 105 9.59 -0.83 18.37
C ARG A 105 9.70 -0.75 16.84
N VAL A 106 10.80 -0.15 16.36
CA VAL A 106 11.15 -0.15 14.93
C VAL A 106 12.52 -0.80 14.78
N ASP A 107 12.56 -1.92 14.06
CA ASP A 107 13.80 -2.60 13.69
C ASP A 107 14.08 -2.43 12.19
N VAL A 108 15.36 -2.38 11.84
CA VAL A 108 15.80 -2.16 10.47
C VAL A 108 16.39 -3.43 9.89
N LEU A 109 15.85 -3.89 8.77
CA LEU A 109 16.37 -5.01 8.01
C LEU A 109 17.49 -4.52 7.08
N GLY A 110 18.71 -4.94 7.36
CA GLY A 110 19.89 -4.53 6.62
C GLY A 110 19.95 -5.05 5.18
N VAL A 111 20.88 -4.51 4.39
CA VAL A 111 21.12 -4.89 3.00
C VAL A 111 22.53 -5.45 2.83
N ARG A 112 22.72 -6.26 1.78
CA ARG A 112 24.03 -6.73 1.33
C ARG A 112 24.74 -5.65 0.49
N PRO A 113 26.05 -5.80 0.20
CA PRO A 113 26.77 -4.86 -0.66
C PRO A 113 26.20 -4.75 -2.08
N ASP A 114 25.46 -5.76 -2.56
CA ASP A 114 24.76 -5.74 -3.84
C ASP A 114 23.42 -4.98 -3.81
N GLY A 115 23.06 -4.41 -2.65
CA GLY A 115 21.83 -3.63 -2.44
C GLY A 115 20.60 -4.48 -2.20
N VAL A 116 20.71 -5.80 -2.08
CA VAL A 116 19.59 -6.70 -1.78
C VAL A 116 19.39 -6.83 -0.27
N VAL A 117 18.15 -6.73 0.17
CA VAL A 117 17.74 -6.89 1.58
C VAL A 117 18.12 -8.28 2.10
N ARG A 118 18.63 -8.33 3.34
CA ARG A 118 19.04 -9.54 4.05
C ARG A 118 17.82 -10.34 4.54
N ALA A 119 17.11 -11.02 3.62
CA ALA A 119 15.95 -11.84 3.97
C ALA A 119 16.31 -12.95 4.99
N ASP A 120 17.55 -13.43 4.95
CA ASP A 120 18.10 -14.41 5.90
C ASP A 120 18.11 -13.92 7.36
N LEU A 121 18.13 -12.62 7.59
CA LEU A 121 18.11 -12.03 8.94
C LEU A 121 16.69 -11.80 9.48
N LEU A 122 15.66 -11.84 8.61
CA LEU A 122 14.29 -11.48 9.01
C LEU A 122 13.80 -12.35 10.18
N ALA A 123 13.99 -13.66 10.10
CA ALA A 123 13.52 -14.59 11.14
C ALA A 123 14.06 -14.26 12.54
N GLY A 124 15.29 -13.73 12.63
CA GLY A 124 15.92 -13.29 13.90
C GLY A 124 15.37 -11.97 14.44
N LEU A 125 14.69 -11.19 13.59
CA LEU A 125 14.07 -9.91 13.98
C LEU A 125 12.60 -10.07 14.40
N LEU A 126 11.89 -11.09 13.88
CA LEU A 126 10.48 -11.32 14.18
C LEU A 126 10.24 -11.58 15.66
N ARG A 127 9.20 -10.99 16.21
CA ARG A 127 8.76 -11.10 17.60
C ARG A 127 7.25 -11.37 17.65
N PRO A 128 6.72 -11.87 18.77
CA PRO A 128 5.26 -12.05 18.92
C PRO A 128 4.44 -10.78 18.70
N GLU A 129 5.02 -9.62 19.04
CA GLU A 129 4.41 -8.31 18.87
C GLU A 129 4.67 -7.67 17.50
N THR A 130 5.36 -8.34 16.55
CA THR A 130 5.56 -7.83 15.18
C THR A 130 4.23 -7.71 14.46
N ARG A 131 3.91 -6.53 13.94
CA ARG A 131 2.65 -6.23 13.22
C ARG A 131 2.86 -6.09 11.73
N LEU A 132 3.99 -5.50 11.33
CA LEU A 132 4.26 -5.14 9.95
C LEU A 132 5.73 -5.32 9.61
N VAL A 133 5.96 -5.86 8.41
CA VAL A 133 7.25 -5.79 7.71
C VAL A 133 7.03 -4.97 6.43
N SER A 134 7.77 -3.88 6.25
CA SER A 134 7.68 -3.03 5.06
C SER A 134 9.01 -3.02 4.31
N VAL A 135 8.98 -3.48 3.06
CA VAL A 135 10.16 -3.53 2.19
C VAL A 135 9.77 -3.10 0.78
N MET A 136 10.45 -2.08 0.23
CA MET A 136 10.18 -1.63 -1.14
C MET A 136 10.41 -2.75 -2.16
N LEU A 137 9.63 -2.74 -3.24
CA LEU A 137 9.76 -3.75 -4.30
C LEU A 137 11.00 -3.51 -5.18
N GLY A 138 11.34 -2.26 -5.42
CA GLY A 138 12.53 -1.87 -6.16
C GLY A 138 13.07 -0.53 -5.70
N ASN A 139 14.39 -0.47 -5.51
CA ASN A 139 15.04 0.73 -4.99
C ASN A 139 15.13 1.82 -6.05
N HIS A 140 14.81 3.04 -5.68
CA HIS A 140 14.71 4.18 -6.59
C HIS A 140 16.07 4.77 -7.03
N GLU A 141 17.14 4.48 -6.31
CA GLU A 141 18.49 4.96 -6.62
C GLU A 141 19.30 3.91 -7.40
N THR A 142 19.25 2.66 -6.96
CA THR A 142 20.07 1.58 -7.51
C THR A 142 19.34 0.74 -8.57
N GLY A 143 18.00 0.78 -8.59
CA GLY A 143 17.19 -0.07 -9.47
C GLY A 143 17.11 -1.54 -9.03
N VAL A 144 17.72 -1.90 -7.90
CA VAL A 144 17.75 -3.28 -7.41
C VAL A 144 16.37 -3.72 -6.94
N LEU A 145 15.89 -4.85 -7.47
CA LEU A 145 14.65 -5.50 -7.01
C LEU A 145 14.88 -6.29 -5.73
N GLN A 146 13.90 -6.25 -4.85
CA GLN A 146 13.98 -6.88 -3.53
C GLN A 146 13.22 -8.22 -3.48
N PRO A 147 13.64 -9.17 -2.65
CA PRO A 147 13.04 -10.51 -2.55
C PRO A 147 11.74 -10.50 -1.73
N VAL A 148 10.79 -9.62 -2.09
CA VAL A 148 9.56 -9.34 -1.32
C VAL A 148 8.71 -10.60 -1.14
N ALA A 149 8.58 -11.44 -2.18
CA ALA A 149 7.82 -12.67 -2.09
C ALA A 149 8.42 -13.69 -1.10
N GLU A 150 9.74 -13.70 -0.93
CA GLU A 150 10.42 -14.52 0.08
C GLU A 150 10.11 -14.02 1.49
N LEU A 151 10.20 -12.71 1.70
CA LEU A 151 9.88 -12.06 2.98
C LEU A 151 8.41 -12.28 3.35
N ALA A 152 7.49 -12.14 2.37
CA ALA A 152 6.07 -12.39 2.59
C ALA A 152 5.78 -13.84 3.00
N ARG A 153 6.46 -14.81 2.40
CA ARG A 153 6.34 -16.22 2.81
C ARG A 153 6.82 -16.46 4.23
N ALA A 154 7.91 -15.82 4.64
CA ALA A 154 8.44 -15.93 6.02
C ALA A 154 7.46 -15.36 7.06
N CYS A 155 6.77 -14.26 6.75
CA CYS A 155 5.83 -13.59 7.65
C CYS A 155 4.47 -14.30 7.75
N ARG A 156 4.01 -14.95 6.67
CA ARG A 156 2.67 -15.54 6.56
C ARG A 156 2.35 -16.52 7.70
N GLY A 157 3.29 -17.38 8.06
CA GLY A 157 3.11 -18.38 9.11
C GLY A 157 2.94 -17.79 10.51
N ALA A 158 3.40 -16.56 10.72
CA ALA A 158 3.31 -15.83 11.97
C ALA A 158 2.12 -14.83 12.02
N GLY A 159 1.34 -14.71 10.95
CA GLY A 159 0.24 -13.74 10.87
C GLY A 159 0.69 -12.28 10.84
N ILE A 160 1.92 -12.02 10.39
CA ILE A 160 2.51 -10.68 10.30
C ILE A 160 2.22 -10.10 8.93
N ALA A 161 1.66 -8.90 8.88
CA ALA A 161 1.37 -8.22 7.62
C ALA A 161 2.66 -7.79 6.90
N VAL A 162 2.64 -7.85 5.56
CA VAL A 162 3.75 -7.39 4.72
C VAL A 162 3.26 -6.31 3.76
N HIS A 163 3.91 -5.16 3.82
CA HIS A 163 3.73 -4.06 2.89
C HIS A 163 4.91 -3.95 1.92
N THR A 164 4.65 -3.58 0.68
CA THR A 164 5.68 -3.23 -0.28
C THR A 164 5.39 -1.89 -0.96
N ASP A 165 6.38 -0.99 -0.95
CA ASP A 165 6.37 0.20 -1.80
C ASP A 165 6.76 -0.20 -3.22
N ALA A 166 5.77 -0.24 -4.13
CA ALA A 166 5.96 -0.56 -5.53
C ALA A 166 5.97 0.70 -6.43
N VAL A 167 6.06 1.88 -5.86
CA VAL A 167 6.00 3.17 -6.57
C VAL A 167 7.01 3.25 -7.71
N GLN A 168 8.20 2.68 -7.56
CA GLN A 168 9.24 2.71 -8.59
C GLN A 168 9.17 1.55 -9.58
N VAL A 169 8.39 0.52 -9.31
CA VAL A 169 8.29 -0.69 -10.16
C VAL A 169 7.01 -0.68 -11.00
N ALA A 170 5.91 -0.17 -10.44
CA ALA A 170 4.62 -0.09 -11.12
C ALA A 170 4.73 0.63 -12.47
N GLY A 171 4.16 0.03 -13.52
CA GLY A 171 4.21 0.53 -14.89
C GLY A 171 5.55 0.36 -15.63
N LYS A 172 6.58 -0.18 -14.97
CA LYS A 172 7.89 -0.47 -15.57
C LYS A 172 8.14 -1.98 -15.68
N LEU A 173 7.70 -2.75 -14.69
CA LEU A 173 7.77 -4.21 -14.67
C LEU A 173 6.38 -4.77 -14.32
N PRO A 174 6.08 -6.00 -14.77
CA PRO A 174 4.87 -6.69 -14.35
C PRO A 174 4.85 -6.88 -12.82
N ILE A 175 3.68 -6.64 -12.23
CA ILE A 175 3.41 -6.88 -10.81
C ILE A 175 2.20 -7.81 -10.73
N ASP A 176 2.30 -8.89 -9.95
CA ASP A 176 1.16 -9.68 -9.52
C ASP A 176 1.12 -9.71 -8.00
N PHE A 177 0.12 -9.02 -7.43
CA PHE A 177 -0.06 -8.87 -5.99
C PHE A 177 -0.26 -10.21 -5.28
N ARG A 178 -0.93 -11.17 -5.95
CA ARG A 178 -1.15 -12.52 -5.38
C ARG A 178 0.14 -13.31 -5.33
N ASP A 179 0.96 -13.23 -6.39
CA ASP A 179 2.23 -13.95 -6.48
C ASP A 179 3.28 -13.38 -5.52
N LEU A 180 3.30 -12.05 -5.35
CA LEU A 180 4.12 -11.40 -4.32
C LEU A 180 3.75 -11.85 -2.91
N GLY A 181 2.48 -12.18 -2.70
CA GLY A 181 1.99 -12.68 -1.42
C GLY A 181 1.99 -11.66 -0.29
N VAL A 182 2.14 -10.37 -0.62
CA VAL A 182 2.08 -9.26 0.33
C VAL A 182 0.66 -8.93 0.74
N ASP A 183 0.48 -8.20 1.82
CA ASP A 183 -0.80 -7.79 2.36
C ASP A 183 -1.18 -6.37 1.97
N ALA A 184 -0.19 -5.55 1.62
CA ALA A 184 -0.39 -4.20 1.12
C ALA A 184 0.66 -3.82 0.07
N LEU A 185 0.25 -3.01 -0.93
CA LEU A 185 1.11 -2.55 -2.01
C LEU A 185 0.78 -1.11 -2.38
N SER A 186 1.78 -0.22 -2.35
CA SER A 186 1.62 1.19 -2.68
C SER A 186 2.09 1.52 -4.09
N VAL A 187 1.34 2.38 -4.79
CA VAL A 187 1.69 2.91 -6.12
C VAL A 187 1.44 4.41 -6.21
N ALA A 188 2.09 5.09 -7.16
CA ALA A 188 1.88 6.51 -7.43
C ALA A 188 1.88 6.79 -8.95
N ALA A 189 0.81 7.39 -9.45
CA ALA A 189 0.56 7.55 -10.88
C ALA A 189 1.66 8.32 -11.62
N HIS A 190 2.24 9.36 -11.02
CA HIS A 190 3.26 10.19 -11.65
C HIS A 190 4.57 9.44 -11.96
N LYS A 191 4.80 8.26 -11.39
CA LYS A 191 6.00 7.44 -11.67
C LYS A 191 5.88 6.61 -12.95
N PHE A 192 4.67 6.47 -13.50
CA PHE A 192 4.41 5.76 -14.77
C PHE A 192 3.55 6.58 -15.75
N GLY A 193 3.72 7.90 -15.76
CA GLY A 193 3.09 8.79 -16.74
C GLY A 193 1.65 9.19 -16.44
N GLY A 194 1.16 8.92 -15.24
CA GLY A 194 -0.12 9.42 -14.75
C GLY A 194 -0.03 10.85 -14.19
N PRO A 195 -1.15 11.46 -13.80
CA PRO A 195 -1.17 12.79 -13.22
C PRO A 195 -0.56 12.82 -11.82
N LEU A 196 -0.08 14.01 -11.42
CA LEU A 196 0.24 14.31 -10.03
C LEU A 196 -1.04 14.30 -9.18
N GLY A 197 -0.88 14.08 -7.88
CA GLY A 197 -2.00 14.14 -6.94
C GLY A 197 -2.84 12.88 -6.90
N ILE A 198 -2.32 11.75 -7.42
CA ILE A 198 -2.98 10.44 -7.34
C ILE A 198 -2.00 9.31 -7.05
N GLY A 199 -2.37 8.46 -6.12
CA GLY A 199 -1.75 7.20 -5.80
C GLY A 199 -2.79 6.19 -5.38
N ALA A 200 -2.37 5.02 -4.98
CA ALA A 200 -3.24 4.01 -4.40
C ALA A 200 -2.49 3.07 -3.45
N LEU A 201 -3.24 2.59 -2.47
CA LEU A 201 -2.88 1.46 -1.62
C LEU A 201 -3.79 0.28 -1.99
N LEU A 202 -3.19 -0.79 -2.48
CA LEU A 202 -3.87 -2.08 -2.64
C LEU A 202 -3.70 -2.87 -1.35
N LEU A 203 -4.80 -3.38 -0.82
CA LEU A 203 -4.89 -4.03 0.49
C LEU A 203 -5.58 -5.39 0.35
N ARG A 204 -4.96 -6.43 0.87
CA ARG A 204 -5.51 -7.79 0.88
C ARG A 204 -6.77 -7.86 1.73
N ASP A 205 -7.72 -8.67 1.30
CA ASP A 205 -8.90 -8.97 2.10
C ASP A 205 -8.51 -9.47 3.51
N GLY A 206 -9.24 -8.99 4.52
CA GLY A 206 -9.01 -9.34 5.92
C GLY A 206 -7.92 -8.53 6.64
N VAL A 207 -7.13 -7.72 5.93
CA VAL A 207 -6.16 -6.83 6.59
C VAL A 207 -6.88 -5.69 7.28
N SER A 208 -6.66 -5.56 8.59
CA SER A 208 -7.17 -4.45 9.40
C SER A 208 -6.31 -3.22 9.18
N LEU A 209 -6.97 -2.08 9.01
CA LEU A 209 -6.32 -0.81 8.75
C LEU A 209 -7.03 0.31 9.52
N GLU A 210 -6.27 1.02 10.35
CA GLU A 210 -6.75 2.21 11.04
C GLU A 210 -6.76 3.40 10.06
N PRO A 211 -7.89 4.11 9.89
CA PRO A 211 -7.95 5.27 9.03
C PRO A 211 -7.10 6.43 9.56
N LEU A 212 -6.42 7.13 8.65
CA LEU A 212 -5.67 8.36 8.98
C LEU A 212 -6.53 9.62 8.85
N HIS A 213 -7.62 9.55 8.07
CA HIS A 213 -8.55 10.64 7.88
C HIS A 213 -9.93 10.23 8.40
N PHE A 214 -10.59 11.13 9.13
CA PHE A 214 -11.90 10.86 9.71
C PHE A 214 -12.96 11.66 8.96
N GLY A 215 -14.01 10.99 8.47
CA GLY A 215 -15.05 11.67 7.69
C GLY A 215 -16.20 10.74 7.31
N GLY A 216 -16.65 10.85 6.07
CA GLY A 216 -17.72 10.01 5.53
C GLY A 216 -17.25 8.59 5.24
N HIS A 217 -18.19 7.75 4.76
CA HIS A 217 -17.93 6.35 4.45
C HIS A 217 -17.32 6.10 3.06
N GLN A 218 -16.73 7.13 2.44
CA GLN A 218 -15.98 6.98 1.19
C GLN A 218 -14.81 6.03 1.43
N GLN A 219 -14.49 5.22 0.43
CA GLN A 219 -13.40 4.25 0.51
C GLN A 219 -13.44 3.38 1.79
N TRP A 220 -14.66 2.92 2.18
CA TRP A 220 -14.92 2.08 3.36
C TRP A 220 -14.62 2.76 4.70
N GLY A 221 -14.58 4.09 4.73
CA GLY A 221 -14.30 4.88 5.94
C GLY A 221 -12.81 4.93 6.32
N ILE A 222 -11.94 4.73 5.32
CA ILE A 222 -10.49 4.75 5.46
C ILE A 222 -9.92 6.10 4.99
#